data_58a7b6703584ddc2b430a3f5742a6dd5
#
_entry.id   58a7b6703584ddc2b430a3f5742a6dd5
#
_cell.length_a   1.000
_cell.length_b   1.000
_cell.length_c   1.000
_cell.angle_alpha   90.00
_cell.angle_beta   90.00
_cell.angle_gamma   90.00
#
_symmetry.space_group_name_H-M   'P 1'
#
loop_
_entity.id
_entity.type
_entity.pdbx_description
1 polymer ?
#
loop_
_entity_poly.entity_id
_entity_poly.type
_entity_poly.pdbx_seq_one_letter_code
_entity_poly.pdbx_strand_id
1 'polypeptide(L)'
;MLIPLGVTTILNMPRSEDPELNPPQYPIVVVYPGTSPKDMEELVAEPLERKISELENIKQIKTSISDGVAVIYVEYNYESDVDEKYSELVREVNALRGELPQNIASIEVRKVTPSDVNVVQIALVSENASRDKLEYYAEDLRDQLEKIKQLKKVKIHGLPDRIVRIDLQLEKMAQMRIP
;
A
#
# COMPACT_ATOMS: atom_id res chain seq x y z
N MET A 1 40.43 32.93 10.15
CA MET A 1 39.04 32.69 10.65
C MET A 1 38.11 31.99 9.69
N LEU A 2 38.41 31.88 8.40
CA LEU A 2 37.50 31.23 7.40
C LEU A 2 37.47 29.69 7.47
N ILE A 3 38.60 29.05 7.84
CA ILE A 3 38.71 27.58 7.87
C ILE A 3 37.81 26.94 8.93
N PRO A 4 37.75 27.39 10.21
CA PRO A 4 36.85 26.81 11.19
C PRO A 4 35.38 27.04 10.86
N LEU A 5 35.04 28.16 10.20
CA LEU A 5 33.66 28.43 9.75
C LEU A 5 33.23 27.44 8.65
N GLY A 6 34.14 27.17 7.69
CA GLY A 6 33.87 26.18 6.64
C GLY A 6 33.66 24.75 7.18
N VAL A 7 34.48 24.34 8.14
CA VAL A 7 34.38 23.02 8.78
C VAL A 7 33.09 22.89 9.56
N THR A 8 32.68 23.90 10.33
CA THR A 8 31.42 23.88 11.08
C THR A 8 30.19 23.85 10.14
N THR A 9 30.27 24.57 9.02
CA THR A 9 29.18 24.54 8.01
C THR A 9 29.04 23.15 7.40
N ILE A 10 30.15 22.49 7.01
CA ILE A 10 30.11 21.14 6.41
C ILE A 10 29.62 20.09 7.42
N LEU A 11 29.98 20.22 8.70
CA LEU A 11 29.54 19.28 9.75
C LEU A 11 28.04 19.43 10.10
N ASN A 12 27.49 20.64 9.94
CA ASN A 12 26.10 20.93 10.23
C ASN A 12 25.19 20.90 8.98
N MET A 13 25.72 20.66 7.80
CA MET A 13 24.91 20.47 6.62
C MET A 13 24.04 19.21 6.75
N PRO A 14 22.72 19.32 6.53
CA PRO A 14 21.87 18.14 6.45
C PRO A 14 22.37 17.28 5.28
N ARG A 15 22.70 16.03 5.57
CA ARG A 15 23.15 15.05 4.57
C ARG A 15 21.96 14.16 4.26
N SER A 16 21.39 14.33 3.10
CA SER A 16 20.40 13.44 2.51
C SER A 16 20.98 12.86 1.23
N GLU A 17 20.88 11.56 1.05
CA GLU A 17 21.34 10.87 -0.17
C GLU A 17 20.45 11.27 -1.36
N ASP A 18 19.16 11.45 -1.10
CA ASP A 18 18.18 11.94 -2.07
C ASP A 18 17.49 13.20 -1.52
N PRO A 19 17.20 14.21 -2.37
CA PRO A 19 16.32 15.30 -1.97
C PRO A 19 14.95 14.72 -1.59
N GLU A 20 14.32 15.27 -0.55
CA GLU A 20 12.94 14.91 -0.15
C GLU A 20 11.97 15.38 -1.24
N LEU A 21 11.96 14.69 -2.37
CA LEU A 21 10.95 14.86 -3.40
C LEU A 21 9.76 14.01 -2.99
N ASN A 22 8.75 14.63 -2.44
CA ASN A 22 7.46 14.02 -2.23
C ASN A 22 6.63 14.22 -3.51
N PRO A 23 6.65 13.27 -4.46
CA PRO A 23 5.81 13.41 -5.64
C PRO A 23 4.35 13.40 -5.19
N PRO A 24 3.54 14.37 -5.63
CA PRO A 24 2.13 14.42 -5.28
C PRO A 24 1.34 13.33 -6.03
N GLN A 25 1.65 12.07 -5.72
CA GLN A 25 1.04 10.89 -6.32
C GLN A 25 0.27 10.09 -5.28
N TYR A 26 -0.98 9.80 -5.58
CA TYR A 26 -1.90 9.09 -4.70
C TYR A 26 -2.55 7.93 -5.43
N PRO A 27 -2.11 6.69 -5.20
CA PRO A 27 -2.84 5.51 -5.65
C PRO A 27 -4.10 5.30 -4.83
N ILE A 28 -5.22 5.17 -5.51
CA ILE A 28 -6.50 4.73 -4.95
C ILE A 28 -6.64 3.25 -5.28
N VAL A 29 -6.65 2.41 -4.26
CA VAL A 29 -6.78 0.96 -4.41
C VAL A 29 -8.20 0.56 -4.06
N VAL A 30 -8.92 -0.03 -5.01
CA VAL A 30 -10.27 -0.55 -4.82
C VAL A 30 -10.24 -2.05 -4.96
N VAL A 31 -10.78 -2.76 -3.95
CA VAL A 31 -10.91 -4.22 -3.96
C VAL A 31 -12.39 -4.58 -4.00
N TYR A 32 -12.81 -5.22 -5.09
CA TYR A 32 -14.17 -5.69 -5.31
C TYR A 32 -14.16 -7.15 -5.79
N PRO A 33 -14.08 -8.11 -4.85
CA PRO A 33 -13.89 -9.52 -5.17
C PRO A 33 -15.01 -10.09 -6.07
N GLY A 34 -14.62 -10.90 -7.04
CA GLY A 34 -15.56 -11.57 -7.94
C GLY A 34 -16.09 -10.71 -9.08
N THR A 35 -15.56 -9.50 -9.26
CA THR A 35 -15.96 -8.59 -10.34
C THR A 35 -15.00 -8.72 -11.52
N SER A 36 -15.57 -8.78 -12.74
CA SER A 36 -14.78 -8.81 -13.97
C SER A 36 -14.08 -7.45 -14.20
N PRO A 37 -12.97 -7.41 -14.96
CA PRO A 37 -12.28 -6.15 -15.27
C PRO A 37 -13.21 -5.14 -15.96
N LYS A 38 -14.12 -5.58 -16.81
CA LYS A 38 -15.07 -4.72 -17.49
C LYS A 38 -16.06 -4.08 -16.53
N ASP A 39 -16.64 -4.88 -15.63
CA ASP A 39 -17.57 -4.35 -14.64
C ASP A 39 -16.85 -3.46 -13.61
N MET A 40 -15.58 -3.77 -13.30
CA MET A 40 -14.75 -2.92 -12.45
C MET A 40 -14.50 -1.56 -13.11
N GLU A 41 -14.29 -1.52 -14.42
CA GLU A 41 -14.14 -0.29 -15.18
C GLU A 41 -15.43 0.54 -15.12
N GLU A 42 -16.55 -0.04 -15.57
CA GLU A 42 -17.83 0.67 -15.71
C GLU A 42 -18.42 1.11 -14.35
N LEU A 43 -18.36 0.25 -13.34
CA LEU A 43 -19.02 0.47 -12.04
C LEU A 43 -18.19 1.21 -11.01
N VAL A 44 -16.85 1.19 -11.16
CA VAL A 44 -15.93 1.70 -10.14
C VAL A 44 -14.95 2.71 -10.70
N ALA A 45 -14.19 2.36 -11.75
CA ALA A 45 -13.12 3.20 -12.22
C ALA A 45 -13.65 4.47 -12.90
N GLU A 46 -14.59 4.36 -13.84
CA GLU A 46 -15.16 5.51 -14.55
C GLU A 46 -15.84 6.54 -13.62
N PRO A 47 -16.69 6.16 -12.65
CA PRO A 47 -17.26 7.11 -11.70
C PRO A 47 -16.21 7.83 -10.88
N LEU A 48 -15.17 7.09 -10.39
CA LEU A 48 -14.07 7.67 -9.64
C LEU A 48 -13.22 8.61 -10.49
N GLU A 49 -12.82 8.20 -11.69
CA GLU A 49 -12.03 9.02 -12.61
C GLU A 49 -12.76 10.31 -13.00
N ARG A 50 -14.05 10.23 -13.29
CA ARG A 50 -14.88 11.38 -13.62
C ARG A 50 -14.86 12.39 -12.48
N LYS A 51 -15.11 11.93 -11.25
CA LYS A 51 -15.13 12.82 -10.09
C LYS A 51 -13.75 13.40 -9.77
N ILE A 52 -12.72 12.58 -9.86
CA ILE A 52 -11.34 13.01 -9.62
C ILE A 52 -10.91 14.03 -10.68
N SER A 53 -11.31 13.84 -11.94
CA SER A 53 -10.96 14.78 -13.03
C SER A 53 -11.55 16.19 -12.88
N GLU A 54 -12.56 16.37 -12.02
CA GLU A 54 -13.12 17.68 -11.66
C GLU A 54 -12.23 18.47 -10.69
N LEU A 55 -11.24 17.80 -10.06
CA LEU A 55 -10.34 18.44 -9.10
C LEU A 55 -9.28 19.28 -9.80
N GLU A 56 -8.84 20.35 -9.12
CA GLU A 56 -7.85 21.27 -9.66
C GLU A 56 -6.42 20.71 -9.53
N ASN A 57 -5.55 21.13 -10.46
CA ASN A 57 -4.12 20.83 -10.47
C ASN A 57 -3.77 19.35 -10.72
N ILE A 58 -4.68 18.56 -11.27
CA ILE A 58 -4.37 17.21 -11.73
C ILE A 58 -3.48 17.30 -12.97
N LYS A 59 -2.36 16.59 -12.91
CA LYS A 59 -1.43 16.42 -14.03
C LYS A 59 -1.79 15.20 -14.86
N GLN A 60 -2.09 14.09 -14.20
CA GLN A 60 -2.41 12.82 -14.87
C GLN A 60 -3.20 11.88 -13.97
N ILE A 61 -4.10 11.12 -14.60
CA ILE A 61 -4.77 9.96 -14.00
C ILE A 61 -4.38 8.73 -14.84
N LYS A 62 -3.97 7.66 -14.18
CA LYS A 62 -3.69 6.36 -14.80
C LYS A 62 -4.42 5.27 -14.03
N THR A 63 -5.16 4.43 -14.74
CA THR A 63 -5.88 3.32 -14.11
C THR A 63 -5.36 1.98 -14.59
N SER A 64 -5.19 1.07 -13.66
CA SER A 64 -4.85 -0.33 -13.91
C SER A 64 -5.92 -1.21 -13.28
N ILE A 65 -6.55 -2.05 -14.09
CA ILE A 65 -7.65 -2.91 -13.66
C ILE A 65 -7.25 -4.37 -13.84
N SER A 66 -7.57 -5.17 -12.84
CA SER A 66 -7.44 -6.63 -12.83
C SER A 66 -8.71 -7.24 -12.25
N ASP A 67 -8.82 -8.58 -12.27
CA ASP A 67 -9.96 -9.28 -11.68
C ASP A 67 -10.12 -8.89 -10.19
N GLY A 68 -11.20 -8.21 -9.87
CA GLY A 68 -11.55 -7.80 -8.51
C GLY A 68 -10.70 -6.67 -7.90
N VAL A 69 -9.77 -6.06 -8.66
CA VAL A 69 -8.92 -4.97 -8.16
C VAL A 69 -8.75 -3.87 -9.19
N ALA A 70 -8.98 -2.62 -8.79
CA ALA A 70 -8.62 -1.44 -9.56
C ALA A 70 -7.63 -0.57 -8.79
N VAL A 71 -6.62 -0.04 -9.48
CA VAL A 71 -5.67 0.92 -8.93
C VAL A 71 -5.66 2.16 -9.81
N ILE A 72 -6.13 3.27 -9.25
CA ILE A 72 -6.19 4.58 -9.92
C ILE A 72 -5.06 5.44 -9.37
N TYR A 73 -4.08 5.74 -10.18
CA TYR A 73 -2.95 6.62 -9.83
C TYR A 73 -3.31 8.05 -10.20
N VAL A 74 -3.42 8.91 -9.20
CA VAL A 74 -3.68 10.34 -9.36
C VAL A 74 -2.39 11.10 -9.13
N GLU A 75 -1.90 11.81 -10.12
CA GLU A 75 -0.72 12.65 -10.05
C GLU A 75 -1.13 14.13 -10.18
N TYR A 76 -0.75 14.93 -9.18
CA TYR A 76 -0.95 16.38 -9.20
C TYR A 76 0.32 17.11 -9.68
N ASN A 77 0.18 18.39 -10.00
CA ASN A 77 1.32 19.25 -10.30
C ASN A 77 2.20 19.43 -9.06
N TYR A 78 3.54 19.52 -9.25
CA TYR A 78 4.51 19.61 -8.15
C TYR A 78 4.38 20.86 -7.27
N GLU A 79 3.72 21.91 -7.75
CA GLU A 79 3.48 23.14 -6.99
C GLU A 79 2.34 23.00 -5.94
N SER A 80 1.63 21.87 -5.96
CA SER A 80 0.49 21.64 -5.08
C SER A 80 0.95 21.21 -3.69
N ASP A 81 0.24 21.70 -2.66
CA ASP A 81 0.44 21.21 -1.29
C ASP A 81 0.02 19.72 -1.19
N VAL A 82 0.99 18.88 -0.83
CA VAL A 82 0.85 17.42 -0.81
C VAL A 82 -0.19 16.96 0.21
N ASP A 83 -0.25 17.60 1.38
CA ASP A 83 -1.16 17.22 2.46
C ASP A 83 -2.60 17.70 2.19
N GLU A 84 -2.73 18.89 1.64
CA GLU A 84 -4.02 19.44 1.23
C GLU A 84 -4.65 18.59 0.13
N LYS A 85 -3.90 18.28 -0.93
CA LYS A 85 -4.41 17.48 -2.06
C LYS A 85 -4.73 16.04 -1.68
N TYR A 86 -3.97 15.46 -0.77
CA TYR A 86 -4.32 14.16 -0.19
C TYR A 86 -5.66 14.20 0.54
N SER A 87 -5.83 15.22 1.41
CA SER A 87 -7.06 15.37 2.19
C SER A 87 -8.28 15.65 1.31
N GLU A 88 -8.12 16.45 0.26
CA GLU A 88 -9.13 16.73 -0.75
C GLU A 88 -9.54 15.44 -1.47
N LEU A 89 -8.57 14.67 -1.97
CA LEU A 89 -8.83 13.42 -2.68
C LEU A 89 -9.55 12.39 -1.80
N VAL A 90 -9.11 12.22 -0.55
CA VAL A 90 -9.77 11.33 0.43
C VAL A 90 -11.22 11.73 0.65
N ARG A 91 -11.51 13.03 0.78
CA ARG A 91 -12.86 13.56 0.97
C ARG A 91 -13.74 13.24 -0.24
N GLU A 92 -13.27 13.50 -1.46
CA GLU A 92 -14.05 13.28 -2.68
C GLU A 92 -14.30 11.78 -2.94
N VAL A 93 -13.29 10.93 -2.72
CA VAL A 93 -13.45 9.46 -2.82
C VAL A 93 -14.48 8.95 -1.81
N ASN A 94 -14.45 9.46 -0.57
CA ASN A 94 -15.43 9.07 0.44
C ASN A 94 -16.85 9.59 0.14
N ALA A 95 -16.98 10.75 -0.47
CA ALA A 95 -18.29 11.29 -0.90
C ALA A 95 -18.94 10.40 -1.94
N LEU A 96 -18.17 9.85 -2.88
CA LEU A 96 -18.66 8.92 -3.90
C LEU A 96 -19.03 7.53 -3.38
N ARG A 97 -18.64 7.18 -2.17
CA ARG A 97 -18.82 5.81 -1.65
C ARG A 97 -20.31 5.37 -1.65
N GLY A 98 -21.24 6.30 -1.54
CA GLY A 98 -22.68 6.03 -1.59
C GLY A 98 -23.21 5.73 -3.00
N GLU A 99 -22.47 6.14 -4.04
CA GLU A 99 -22.85 5.93 -5.46
C GLU A 99 -22.20 4.65 -6.03
N LEU A 100 -21.17 4.13 -5.36
CA LEU A 100 -20.46 2.92 -5.75
C LEU A 100 -21.18 1.66 -5.24
N PRO A 101 -20.92 0.48 -5.85
CA PRO A 101 -21.50 -0.79 -5.42
C PRO A 101 -21.25 -1.08 -3.94
N GLN A 102 -22.26 -1.54 -3.22
CA GLN A 102 -22.18 -1.80 -1.77
C GLN A 102 -21.26 -2.98 -1.40
N ASN A 103 -20.98 -3.87 -2.34
CA ASN A 103 -20.17 -5.07 -2.13
C ASN A 103 -18.67 -4.84 -2.29
N ILE A 104 -18.23 -3.60 -2.44
CA ILE A 104 -16.79 -3.27 -2.45
C ILE A 104 -16.20 -3.58 -1.08
N ALA A 105 -15.18 -4.43 -1.05
CA ALA A 105 -14.51 -4.85 0.19
C ALA A 105 -13.69 -3.71 0.82
N SER A 106 -12.94 -2.96 -0.01
CA SER A 106 -12.16 -1.81 0.47
C SER A 106 -11.93 -0.77 -0.61
N ILE A 107 -11.85 0.50 -0.19
CA ILE A 107 -11.37 1.63 -1.00
C ILE A 107 -10.36 2.37 -0.12
N GLU A 108 -9.12 2.43 -0.57
CA GLU A 108 -8.02 3.06 0.15
C GLU A 108 -7.30 4.07 -0.73
N VAL A 109 -7.20 5.31 -0.26
CA VAL A 109 -6.32 6.31 -0.84
C VAL A 109 -4.98 6.23 -0.12
N ARG A 110 -3.89 5.99 -0.84
CA ARG A 110 -2.55 5.87 -0.26
C ARG A 110 -1.71 7.08 -0.63
N LYS A 111 -0.87 7.50 0.29
CA LYS A 111 0.14 8.53 0.05
C LYS A 111 1.46 7.82 -0.28
N VAL A 112 2.04 8.13 -1.43
CA VAL A 112 3.38 7.65 -1.78
C VAL A 112 4.39 8.54 -1.08
N THR A 113 5.11 7.98 -0.12
CA THR A 113 6.19 8.68 0.57
C THR A 113 7.52 8.02 0.24
N PRO A 114 8.53 8.77 -0.25
CA PRO A 114 9.87 8.22 -0.52
C PRO A 114 10.52 7.59 0.71
N SER A 115 10.07 7.97 1.90
CA SER A 115 10.54 7.42 3.18
C SER A 115 10.03 6.01 3.50
N ASP A 116 9.20 5.41 2.65
CA ASP A 116 8.77 4.01 2.82
C ASP A 116 9.77 2.99 2.22
N VAL A 117 11.03 3.40 2.09
CA VAL A 117 12.14 2.53 1.69
C VAL A 117 12.61 1.70 2.89
N ASN A 118 12.89 0.42 2.66
CA ASN A 118 13.46 -0.43 3.70
C ASN A 118 14.88 0.04 4.03
N VAL A 119 15.09 0.56 5.24
CA VAL A 119 16.41 1.01 5.73
C VAL A 119 17.32 -0.19 6.00
N VAL A 120 16.73 -1.29 6.49
CA VAL A 120 17.45 -2.54 6.81
C VAL A 120 16.61 -3.73 6.39
N GLN A 121 17.25 -4.72 5.79
CA GLN A 121 16.69 -6.04 5.53
C GLN A 121 17.53 -7.08 6.25
N ILE A 122 16.90 -7.88 7.10
CA ILE A 122 17.53 -8.95 7.88
C ILE A 122 17.01 -10.29 7.37
N ALA A 123 17.89 -11.17 6.92
CA ALA A 123 17.54 -12.52 6.54
C ALA A 123 17.78 -13.48 7.71
N LEU A 124 16.74 -14.18 8.14
CA LEU A 124 16.85 -15.30 9.09
C LEU A 124 16.99 -16.60 8.29
N VAL A 125 18.19 -17.19 8.36
CA VAL A 125 18.51 -18.42 7.62
C VAL A 125 18.90 -19.52 8.58
N SER A 126 18.37 -20.72 8.35
CA SER A 126 18.77 -21.91 9.09
C SER A 126 18.62 -23.16 8.21
N GLU A 127 19.62 -24.03 8.22
CA GLU A 127 19.58 -25.29 7.47
C GLU A 127 18.65 -26.34 8.11
N ASN A 128 18.48 -26.29 9.44
CA ASN A 128 17.83 -27.35 10.22
C ASN A 128 16.66 -26.87 11.08
N ALA A 129 16.33 -25.58 11.10
CA ALA A 129 15.20 -25.08 11.87
C ALA A 129 13.88 -25.41 11.17
N SER A 130 12.90 -25.89 11.94
CA SER A 130 11.54 -25.98 11.44
C SER A 130 11.00 -24.58 11.15
N ARG A 131 10.03 -24.52 10.24
CA ARG A 131 9.35 -23.27 9.87
C ARG A 131 8.77 -22.55 11.10
N ASP A 132 8.11 -23.29 12.01
CA ASP A 132 7.52 -22.71 13.22
C ASP A 132 8.59 -22.05 14.11
N LYS A 133 9.81 -22.60 14.14
CA LYS A 133 10.93 -21.97 14.87
C LYS A 133 11.40 -20.68 14.19
N LEU A 134 11.49 -20.67 12.86
CA LEU A 134 11.84 -19.45 12.12
C LEU A 134 10.77 -18.37 12.28
N GLU A 135 9.50 -18.74 12.24
CA GLU A 135 8.37 -17.85 12.49
C GLU A 135 8.47 -17.24 13.88
N TYR A 136 8.66 -18.06 14.91
CA TYR A 136 8.82 -17.61 16.29
C TYR A 136 9.98 -16.59 16.45
N TYR A 137 11.15 -16.88 15.89
CA TYR A 137 12.28 -15.97 15.97
C TYR A 137 12.08 -14.70 15.15
N ALA A 138 11.38 -14.77 14.02
CA ALA A 138 11.04 -13.61 13.23
C ALA A 138 10.08 -12.66 13.97
N GLU A 139 9.08 -13.23 14.66
CA GLU A 139 8.13 -12.47 15.48
C GLU A 139 8.82 -11.85 16.69
N ASP A 140 9.65 -12.62 17.41
CA ASP A 140 10.41 -12.08 18.54
C ASP A 140 11.34 -10.95 18.12
N LEU A 141 12.05 -11.10 17.00
CA LEU A 141 12.89 -10.05 16.44
C LEU A 141 12.09 -8.81 16.04
N ARG A 142 10.93 -8.98 15.40
CA ARG A 142 10.02 -7.87 15.09
C ARG A 142 9.64 -7.12 16.36
N ASP A 143 9.20 -7.83 17.39
CA ASP A 143 8.74 -7.24 18.65
C ASP A 143 9.86 -6.49 19.40
N GLN A 144 11.11 -6.95 19.25
CA GLN A 144 12.28 -6.24 19.78
C GLN A 144 12.60 -4.99 18.96
N LEU A 145 12.54 -5.06 17.64
CA LEU A 145 12.81 -3.93 16.75
C LEU A 145 11.74 -2.85 16.86
N GLU A 146 10.47 -3.20 17.05
CA GLU A 146 9.38 -2.23 17.21
C GLU A 146 9.51 -1.37 18.49
N LYS A 147 10.30 -1.79 19.46
CA LYS A 147 10.62 -0.97 20.65
C LYS A 147 11.55 0.20 20.34
N ILE A 148 12.22 0.17 19.20
CA ILE A 148 13.14 1.22 18.76
C ILE A 148 12.33 2.37 18.16
N LYS A 149 12.24 3.50 18.86
CA LYS A 149 11.43 4.66 18.48
C LYS A 149 11.76 5.27 17.11
N GLN A 150 12.99 5.05 16.62
CA GLN A 150 13.47 5.54 15.34
C GLN A 150 12.97 4.70 14.15
N LEU A 151 12.47 3.49 14.39
CA LEU A 151 11.91 2.63 13.35
C LEU A 151 10.43 2.92 13.17
N LYS A 152 10.03 3.24 11.94
CA LYS A 152 8.64 3.56 11.60
C LYS A 152 7.77 2.31 11.54
N LYS A 153 8.31 1.23 10.96
CA LYS A 153 7.57 -0.03 10.74
C LYS A 153 8.51 -1.19 10.54
N VAL A 154 8.18 -2.33 11.13
CA VAL A 154 8.86 -3.60 10.90
C VAL A 154 7.92 -4.56 10.19
N LYS A 155 8.37 -5.16 9.08
CA LYS A 155 7.59 -6.12 8.29
C LYS A 155 8.33 -7.45 8.22
N ILE A 156 7.62 -8.54 8.43
CA ILE A 156 8.12 -9.89 8.18
C ILE A 156 7.67 -10.31 6.78
N HIS A 157 8.61 -10.86 6.00
CA HIS A 157 8.34 -11.39 4.66
C HIS A 157 8.78 -12.85 4.58
N GLY A 158 8.16 -13.62 3.68
CA GLY A 158 8.52 -15.03 3.45
C GLY A 158 7.84 -16.05 4.35
N LEU A 159 6.98 -15.60 5.26
CA LEU A 159 6.08 -16.49 6.01
C LEU A 159 4.72 -16.50 5.31
N PRO A 160 4.32 -17.59 4.64
CA PRO A 160 2.97 -17.71 4.11
C PRO A 160 1.97 -17.86 5.27
N ASP A 161 0.79 -17.28 5.08
CA ASP A 161 -0.30 -17.38 6.05
C ASP A 161 -0.67 -18.83 6.33
N ARG A 162 -1.06 -19.11 7.57
CA ARG A 162 -1.63 -20.40 7.95
C ARG A 162 -3.06 -20.47 7.41
N ILE A 163 -3.29 -21.35 6.45
CA ILE A 163 -4.61 -21.58 5.89
C ILE A 163 -5.12 -22.96 6.28
N VAL A 164 -6.41 -23.06 6.54
CA VAL A 164 -7.12 -24.34 6.64
C VAL A 164 -7.76 -24.58 5.28
N ARG A 165 -7.29 -25.59 4.57
CA ARG A 165 -7.85 -26.00 3.29
C ARG A 165 -8.79 -27.19 3.49
N ILE A 166 -10.04 -27.03 3.12
CA ILE A 166 -11.07 -28.06 3.15
C ILE A 166 -11.40 -28.43 1.72
N ASP A 167 -10.96 -29.60 1.29
CA ASP A 167 -11.26 -30.13 -0.04
C ASP A 167 -12.45 -31.09 0.03
N LEU A 168 -13.58 -30.69 -0.57
CA LEU A 168 -14.80 -31.49 -0.64
C LEU A 168 -14.72 -32.43 -1.85
N GLN A 169 -14.84 -33.74 -1.62
CA GLN A 169 -14.92 -34.74 -2.68
C GLN A 169 -16.38 -34.92 -3.12
N LEU A 170 -16.83 -34.10 -4.05
CA LEU A 170 -18.23 -34.07 -4.49
C LEU A 170 -18.74 -35.43 -4.98
N GLU A 171 -17.90 -36.23 -5.64
CA GLU A 171 -18.27 -37.58 -6.09
C GLU A 171 -18.62 -38.52 -4.91
N LYS A 172 -17.83 -38.47 -3.85
CA LYS A 172 -18.11 -39.26 -2.63
C LYS A 172 -19.31 -38.74 -1.88
N MET A 173 -19.50 -37.42 -1.83
CA MET A 173 -20.67 -36.81 -1.21
C MET A 173 -21.94 -37.25 -1.94
N ALA A 174 -21.95 -37.24 -3.27
CA ALA A 174 -23.06 -37.72 -4.08
C ALA A 174 -23.37 -39.20 -3.84
N GLN A 175 -22.34 -40.06 -3.75
CA GLN A 175 -22.52 -41.49 -3.42
C GLN A 175 -23.11 -41.70 -2.02
N MET A 176 -22.75 -40.86 -1.07
CA MET A 176 -23.24 -40.94 0.33
C MET A 176 -24.56 -40.16 0.51
N ARG A 177 -25.12 -39.58 -0.55
CA ARG A 177 -26.33 -38.72 -0.51
C ARG A 177 -26.24 -37.62 0.54
N ILE A 178 -25.07 -37.06 0.72
CA ILE A 178 -24.87 -35.88 1.55
C ILE A 178 -25.18 -34.63 0.71
N PRO A 179 -26.11 -33.75 1.16
CA PRO A 179 -26.52 -32.56 0.43
C PRO A 179 -25.40 -31.49 0.36
#